data_055f61280fe7a2437b78bd8aba1e3111
#
_entry.id   055f61280fe7a2437b78bd8aba1e3111
#
_cell.length_a   1.000
_cell.length_b   1.000
_cell.length_c   1.000
_cell.angle_alpha   90.00
_cell.angle_beta   90.00
_cell.angle_gamma   90.00
#
_symmetry.space_group_name_H-M   'P 1'
#
loop_
_entity.id
_entity.type
_entity.pdbx_description
1 polymer ?
#
loop_
_entity_poly.entity_id
_entity_poly.type
_entity_poly.pdbx_seq_one_letter_code
_entity_poly.pdbx_strand_id
1 'polypeptide(L)'
;VTMEPCSMCAGAIINSRIDRLVIALADVKRGACGSNTNITGDRSQLHFLDAEFGLMKDESLEILQSFFKNPRKITEKALLKIILFRIL
;
A
#
# COMPACT_ATOMS: atom_id res chain seq x y z
N VAL A 1 -2.06 0.38 -5.64
CA VAL A 1 -2.30 -0.41 -4.42
C VAL A 1 -3.35 0.25 -3.55
N THR A 2 -4.06 -0.54 -2.76
CA THR A 2 -5.13 -0.04 -1.89
C THR A 2 -4.57 0.67 -0.67
N MET A 3 -3.57 0.11 -0.05
CA MET A 3 -2.96 0.65 1.16
C MET A 3 -1.47 0.88 0.96
N GLU A 4 -0.95 1.93 1.56
CA GLU A 4 0.46 2.31 1.41
C GLU A 4 1.40 1.17 1.79
N PRO A 5 2.36 0.79 0.93
CA PRO A 5 3.30 -0.29 1.20
C PRO A 5 4.17 -0.02 2.44
N CYS A 6 4.45 -1.07 3.20
CA CYS A 6 5.43 -1.03 4.29
C CYS A 6 6.86 -1.06 3.74
N SER A 7 7.85 -1.01 4.62
CA SER A 7 9.27 -0.94 4.24
C SER A 7 9.71 -2.07 3.31
N MET A 8 9.28 -3.29 3.59
CA MET A 8 9.63 -4.45 2.76
C MET A 8 9.07 -4.33 1.34
N CYS A 9 7.79 -4.00 1.23
CA CYS A 9 7.13 -3.87 -0.07
C CYS A 9 7.63 -2.66 -0.84
N ALA A 10 7.89 -1.55 -0.16
CA ALA A 10 8.47 -0.36 -0.77
C ALA A 10 9.85 -0.66 -1.35
N GLY A 11 10.69 -1.41 -0.63
CA GLY A 11 11.97 -1.88 -1.13
C GLY A 11 11.84 -2.76 -2.37
N ALA A 12 10.86 -3.66 -2.37
CA ALA A 12 10.57 -4.52 -3.52
C ALA A 12 10.12 -3.71 -4.75
N ILE A 13 9.31 -2.68 -4.55
CA ILE A 13 8.87 -1.77 -5.61
C ILE A 13 10.07 -1.08 -6.26
N ILE A 14 10.99 -0.56 -5.46
CA ILE A 14 12.19 0.12 -5.96
C ILE A 14 13.12 -0.86 -6.67
N ASN A 15 13.34 -2.04 -6.11
CA ASN A 15 14.19 -3.05 -6.73
C ASN A 15 13.62 -3.58 -8.05
N SER A 16 12.30 -3.55 -8.21
CA SER A 16 11.62 -3.91 -9.44
C SER A 16 11.59 -2.78 -10.48
N ARG A 17 12.08 -1.60 -10.14
CA ARG A 17 12.16 -0.41 -11.00
C ARG A 17 10.80 0.02 -11.57
N ILE A 18 9.79 0.01 -10.72
CA ILE A 18 8.47 0.51 -11.08
C ILE A 18 8.53 2.03 -11.25
N ASP A 19 7.94 2.53 -12.33
CA ASP A 19 7.99 3.95 -12.68
C ASP A 19 6.92 4.78 -11.97
N ARG A 20 5.75 4.19 -11.71
CA ARG A 20 4.62 4.90 -11.14
C ARG A 20 3.96 4.08 -10.05
N LEU A 21 3.71 4.71 -8.90
CA LEU A 21 3.02 4.09 -7.78
C LEU A 21 1.83 4.95 -7.39
N VAL A 22 0.63 4.35 -7.42
CA VAL A 22 -0.61 5.01 -7.04
C VAL A 22 -1.19 4.30 -5.82
N ILE A 23 -1.44 5.05 -4.76
CA ILE A 23 -1.86 4.53 -3.45
C ILE A 23 -3.20 5.16 -3.09
N ALA A 24 -4.20 4.35 -2.76
CA ALA A 24 -5.49 4.85 -2.34
C ALA A 24 -5.46 5.42 -0.91
N LEU A 25 -4.91 4.67 0.03
CA LEU A 25 -4.91 4.99 1.46
C LEU A 25 -3.49 5.12 2.01
N ALA A 26 -3.22 6.21 2.72
CA ALA A 26 -1.98 6.37 3.47
C ALA A 26 -2.00 5.54 4.76
N ASP A 27 -0.84 5.03 5.15
CA ASP A 27 -0.65 4.31 6.41
C ASP A 27 0.39 5.05 7.26
N VAL A 28 -0.10 5.87 8.19
CA VAL A 28 0.77 6.71 9.02
C VAL A 28 1.63 5.92 10.02
N LYS A 29 1.27 4.67 10.28
CA LYS A 29 2.00 3.82 11.24
C LYS A 29 3.10 3.01 10.60
N ARG A 30 2.87 2.49 9.39
CA ARG A 30 3.76 1.54 8.73
C ARG A 30 4.10 1.90 7.29
N GLY A 31 3.50 2.96 6.76
CA GLY A 31 3.70 3.35 5.37
C GLY A 31 5.13 3.82 5.12
N ALA A 32 5.72 3.34 4.04
CA ALA A 32 7.10 3.63 3.67
C ALA A 32 7.22 4.36 2.33
N CYS A 33 6.13 4.98 1.88
CA CYS A 33 6.09 5.74 0.63
C CYS A 33 5.82 7.24 0.87
N GLY A 34 6.06 7.70 2.09
CA GLY A 34 5.94 9.11 2.46
C GLY A 34 5.20 9.40 3.75
N SER A 35 4.38 8.47 4.29
CA SER A 35 3.58 8.74 5.49
C SER A 35 4.36 8.58 6.79
N ASN A 36 5.02 7.44 7.00
CA ASN A 36 5.89 7.22 8.16
C ASN A 36 7.36 7.37 7.77
N THR A 37 7.79 6.61 6.78
CA THR A 37 9.10 6.74 6.16
C THR A 37 8.92 6.93 4.66
N ASN A 38 9.98 7.28 3.94
CA ASN A 38 9.91 7.51 2.50
C ASN A 38 11.02 6.73 1.78
N ILE A 39 10.83 5.43 1.65
CA ILE A 39 11.77 4.55 0.97
C ILE A 39 11.68 4.72 -0.55
N THR A 40 10.46 4.78 -1.09
CA THR A 40 10.26 4.90 -2.54
C THR A 40 10.74 6.22 -3.10
N GLY A 41 10.67 7.29 -2.33
CA GLY A 41 11.11 8.63 -2.73
C GLY A 41 12.52 8.99 -2.26
N ASP A 42 13.26 8.07 -1.68
CA ASP A 42 14.63 8.31 -1.23
C ASP A 42 15.56 8.47 -2.42
N ARG A 43 16.03 9.70 -2.63
CA ARG A 43 16.85 10.08 -3.79
C ARG A 43 18.30 9.64 -3.70
N SER A 44 18.72 9.08 -2.58
CA SER A 44 20.05 8.46 -2.45
C SER A 44 20.13 7.10 -3.15
N GLN A 45 18.99 6.54 -3.53
CA GLN A 45 18.90 5.26 -4.25
C GLN A 45 19.14 5.45 -5.76
N LEU A 46 19.52 4.37 -6.44
CA LEU A 46 19.71 4.38 -7.89
C LEU A 46 18.39 4.55 -8.65
N HIS A 47 17.29 4.08 -8.05
CA HIS A 47 15.94 4.27 -8.57
C HIS A 47 15.05 4.82 -7.45
N PHE A 48 14.22 5.78 -7.77
CA PHE A 48 13.25 6.36 -6.83
C PHE A 48 12.03 6.86 -7.62
N LEU A 49 10.93 7.04 -6.92
CA LEU A 49 9.70 7.59 -7.48
C LEU A 49 8.93 8.37 -6.42
N ASP A 50 8.07 9.27 -6.86
CA ASP A 50 7.12 9.95 -5.98
C ASP A 50 5.77 9.22 -6.07
N ALA A 51 5.24 8.80 -4.92
CA ALA A 51 3.95 8.11 -4.86
C ALA A 51 2.79 9.10 -4.99
N GLU A 52 1.75 8.68 -5.71
CA GLU A 52 0.50 9.42 -5.82
C GLU A 52 -0.51 8.82 -4.84
N PHE A 53 -1.23 9.68 -4.09
CA PHE A 53 -2.18 9.25 -3.06
C PHE A 53 -3.61 9.68 -3.40
N GLY A 54 -4.57 8.93 -2.90
CA GLY A 54 -5.97 9.33 -2.85
C GLY A 54 -6.87 8.80 -3.95
N LEU A 55 -6.34 8.11 -4.95
CA LEU A 55 -7.17 7.52 -5.99
C LEU A 55 -8.08 6.43 -5.39
N MET A 56 -9.39 6.59 -5.57
CA MET A 56 -10.40 5.66 -5.02
C MET A 56 -10.30 5.47 -3.50
N LYS A 57 -9.90 6.52 -2.79
CA LYS A 57 -9.68 6.47 -1.35
C LYS A 57 -10.93 6.03 -0.58
N ASP A 58 -12.09 6.61 -0.89
CA ASP A 58 -13.32 6.34 -0.16
C ASP A 58 -13.82 4.91 -0.36
N GLU A 59 -13.78 4.41 -1.59
CA GLU A 59 -14.16 3.04 -1.92
C GLU A 59 -13.21 2.03 -1.25
N SER A 60 -11.92 2.29 -1.26
CA SER A 60 -10.92 1.45 -0.63
C SER A 60 -11.09 1.41 0.88
N LEU A 61 -11.35 2.56 1.50
CA LEU A 61 -11.60 2.66 2.94
C LEU A 61 -12.85 1.89 3.34
N GLU A 62 -13.92 2.00 2.56
CA GLU A 62 -15.17 1.28 2.82
C GLU A 62 -14.97 -0.23 2.78
N ILE A 63 -14.27 -0.74 1.79
CA ILE A 63 -13.97 -2.18 1.66
C ILE A 63 -13.18 -2.68 2.86
N LEU A 64 -12.14 -1.97 3.27
CA LEU A 64 -11.30 -2.35 4.41
C LEU A 64 -12.08 -2.29 5.72
N GLN A 65 -12.87 -1.25 5.94
CA GLN A 65 -13.70 -1.13 7.15
C GLN A 65 -14.74 -2.23 7.23
N SER A 66 -15.39 -2.56 6.12
CA SER A 66 -16.37 -3.66 6.05
C SER A 66 -15.73 -5.00 6.38
N PHE A 67 -14.51 -5.24 5.92
CA PHE A 67 -13.75 -6.43 6.23
C PHE A 67 -13.47 -6.54 7.73
N PHE A 68 -12.97 -5.49 8.36
CA PHE A 68 -12.60 -5.51 9.77
C PHE A 68 -13.82 -5.52 10.72
N LYS A 69 -14.99 -5.04 10.28
CA LYS A 69 -16.21 -5.08 11.06
C LYS A 69 -16.81 -6.49 11.19
N ASN A 70 -16.51 -7.39 10.26
CA ASN A 70 -17.05 -8.73 10.20
C ASN A 70 -15.97 -9.80 10.15
N PRO A 71 -15.05 -9.88 11.15
CA PRO A 71 -13.92 -10.80 11.11
C PRO A 71 -14.31 -12.28 11.06
N ARG A 72 -15.52 -12.64 11.54
CA ARG A 72 -16.02 -14.03 11.53
C ARG A 72 -16.49 -14.53 10.16
N LYS A 73 -16.65 -13.64 9.19
CA LYS A 73 -17.03 -13.97 7.81
C LYS A 73 -15.83 -14.03 6.87
N ILE A 74 -14.63 -13.88 7.40
CA ILE A 74 -13.40 -13.87 6.64
C ILE A 74 -13.05 -15.31 6.27
N THR A 75 -13.13 -15.64 4.98
CA THR A 75 -12.56 -16.86 4.44
C THR A 75 -11.08 -16.61 4.12
N GLU A 76 -10.26 -17.68 4.10
CA GLU A 76 -8.86 -17.58 3.66
C GLU A 76 -8.73 -16.85 2.32
N LYS A 77 -9.70 -17.05 1.43
CA LYS A 77 -9.76 -16.43 0.11
C LYS A 77 -9.89 -14.91 0.18
N ALA A 78 -10.68 -14.39 1.13
CA ALA A 78 -10.82 -12.95 1.34
C ALA A 78 -9.55 -12.36 1.96
N LEU A 79 -8.93 -13.09 2.89
CA LEU A 79 -7.68 -12.69 3.51
C LEU A 79 -6.55 -12.60 2.47
N LEU A 80 -6.41 -13.59 1.61
CA LEU A 80 -5.46 -13.59 0.50
C LEU A 80 -5.70 -12.43 -0.46
N LYS A 81 -6.95 -12.12 -0.75
CA LYS A 81 -7.33 -11.02 -1.64
C LYS A 81 -6.88 -9.68 -1.06
N ILE A 82 -7.06 -9.47 0.23
CA ILE A 82 -6.63 -8.25 0.93
C ILE A 82 -5.11 -8.15 0.99
N ILE A 83 -4.41 -9.24 1.25
CA ILE A 83 -2.95 -9.28 1.23
C ILE A 83 -2.41 -8.95 -0.16
N LEU A 84 -2.99 -9.51 -1.21
CA LEU A 84 -2.61 -9.20 -2.60
C LEU A 84 -2.85 -7.74 -2.94
N PHE A 85 -3.98 -7.16 -2.55
CA PHE A 85 -4.26 -5.73 -2.74
C PHE A 85 -3.29 -4.85 -1.97
N ARG A 86 -2.74 -5.33 -0.88
CA ARG A 86 -1.77 -4.59 -0.08
C ARG A 86 -0.35 -4.64 -0.66
N ILE A 87 0.00 -5.72 -1.32
CA ILE A 87 1.33 -5.93 -1.91
C ILE A 87 1.39 -5.41 -3.35
N LEU A 88 0.33 -5.56 -4.10
CA LEU A 88 0.24 -5.16 -5.51
C LEU A 88 -0.53 -3.85 -5.68
#